data_a7d32b25b58b9eecbbf45c1e4954190c
#
_entry.id   a7d32b25b58b9eecbbf45c1e4954190c
#
_cell.length_a   1.000
_cell.length_b   1.000
_cell.length_c   1.000
_cell.angle_alpha   90.00
_cell.angle_beta   90.00
_cell.angle_gamma   90.00
#
_symmetry.space_group_name_H-M   'P 1'
#
loop_
_entity.id
_entity.type
_entity.pdbx_description
1 polymer ?
#
loop_
_entity_poly.entity_id
_entity_poly.type
_entity_poly.pdbx_seq_one_letter_code
_entity_poly.pdbx_strand_id
1 'polypeptide(L)'
;EACMSIFRRIFDGIHASREGSSAIKMFIKIREGFILNKVMSLHDAVAKYVENGDTLAIGGFTTNRKPYATVSEILRQGQKDFIVYAGPGGGEVDMLIGEGRVAAYINCYTANSGYTNVSRRFRAAIEQGKLTYEDYSQDVLMLMLHASSLGLPFLPVRLMQGSGLMKFWGISEEKRKTMPKIENLKCVEIENPMVPGQKVVAVPVPKIDTAIIHVQQASPDGTCIIMGDEFHDIDIAIAARKTIVTCEEIVSDEFIRRDPTKTRIFGECVQAVVKAPYGAWPAQCYDYYDDDDAGLKEYDKASKYQDAEDAVKQLEKAAAKAAKALEKAPEDEKLKLAAENAQKAFELAKSGEKIPETFKDFLEKWVYSCEDQSALLDKLGGSRLMRLKNEPHLGYSTTH
;
A
#
# COMPACT_ATOMS: atom_id res chain seq x y z
N GLU A 1 6.42 -32.52 -18.77
CA GLU A 1 6.68 -33.91 -19.19
C GLU A 1 7.55 -34.68 -18.20
N ALA A 2 8.66 -34.15 -17.68
CA ALA A 2 9.50 -34.79 -16.68
C ALA A 2 8.75 -35.13 -15.38
N CYS A 3 7.91 -34.23 -14.89
CA CYS A 3 7.10 -34.41 -13.68
C CYS A 3 6.05 -35.51 -13.83
N MET A 4 5.39 -35.61 -15.00
CA MET A 4 4.41 -36.64 -15.32
C MET A 4 5.06 -38.03 -15.50
N SER A 5 6.29 -38.10 -15.99
CA SER A 5 7.05 -39.34 -16.12
C SER A 5 7.47 -39.91 -14.76
N ILE A 6 7.81 -39.05 -13.81
CA ILE A 6 8.12 -39.41 -12.42
C ILE A 6 6.84 -39.92 -11.72
N PHE A 7 5.70 -39.24 -11.91
CA PHE A 7 4.42 -39.69 -11.38
C PHE A 7 4.00 -41.08 -11.89
N ARG A 8 4.17 -41.35 -13.18
CA ARG A 8 3.85 -42.65 -13.77
C ARG A 8 4.71 -43.79 -13.21
N ARG A 9 6.03 -43.57 -13.07
CA ARG A 9 6.94 -44.55 -12.47
C ARG A 9 6.66 -44.85 -10.99
N ILE A 10 6.18 -43.84 -10.23
CA ILE A 10 5.78 -44.04 -8.84
C ILE A 10 4.46 -44.80 -8.74
N PHE A 11 3.51 -44.56 -9.64
CA PHE A 11 2.24 -45.31 -9.68
C PHE A 11 2.41 -46.77 -10.09
N ASP A 12 3.28 -47.06 -11.06
CA ASP A 12 3.58 -48.40 -11.49
C ASP A 12 4.34 -49.21 -10.42
N GLY A 13 5.14 -48.53 -9.57
CA GLY A 13 5.83 -49.16 -8.43
C GLY A 13 4.91 -49.48 -7.24
N ILE A 14 3.81 -48.77 -7.05
CA ILE A 14 2.86 -48.98 -5.95
C ILE A 14 1.99 -50.23 -6.15
N HIS A 15 1.72 -50.60 -7.39
CA HIS A 15 0.98 -51.86 -7.72
C HIS A 15 1.78 -53.14 -7.50
N ALA A 16 3.08 -53.04 -7.29
CA ALA A 16 3.96 -54.23 -7.21
C ALA A 16 4.39 -54.65 -5.80
N SER A 17 4.04 -53.94 -4.72
CA SER A 17 4.52 -54.29 -3.39
C SER A 17 3.43 -54.42 -2.31
N ARG A 18 3.48 -55.53 -1.55
CA ARG A 18 2.64 -55.81 -0.37
C ARG A 18 2.96 -54.94 0.87
N GLU A 19 3.80 -53.93 0.75
CA GLU A 19 4.20 -53.03 1.87
C GLU A 19 3.55 -51.63 1.76
N GLY A 20 2.23 -51.60 1.85
CA GLY A 20 1.46 -50.33 1.84
C GLY A 20 1.85 -49.29 2.90
N SER A 21 2.55 -49.69 3.96
CA SER A 21 2.99 -48.78 5.03
C SER A 21 4.22 -47.93 4.61
N SER A 22 5.15 -48.46 3.84
CA SER A 22 6.37 -47.72 3.43
C SER A 22 6.07 -46.70 2.31
N ALA A 23 5.23 -47.12 1.35
CA ALA A 23 4.82 -46.24 0.27
C ALA A 23 3.95 -45.05 0.76
N ILE A 24 3.06 -45.31 1.71
CA ILE A 24 2.26 -44.22 2.36
C ILE A 24 3.16 -43.30 3.15
N LYS A 25 4.13 -43.79 3.91
CA LYS A 25 5.11 -42.94 4.62
C LYS A 25 6.00 -42.16 3.65
N MET A 26 6.38 -42.77 2.52
CA MET A 26 7.13 -42.05 1.47
C MET A 26 6.27 -41.00 0.77
N PHE A 27 4.98 -41.29 0.52
CA PHE A 27 4.02 -40.30 -0.01
C PHE A 27 3.78 -39.15 0.96
N ILE A 28 3.66 -39.43 2.26
CA ILE A 28 3.53 -38.38 3.31
C ILE A 28 4.82 -37.57 3.35
N LYS A 29 5.99 -38.18 3.32
CA LYS A 29 7.30 -37.51 3.33
C LYS A 29 7.56 -36.69 2.05
N ILE A 30 7.12 -37.18 0.88
CA ILE A 30 7.15 -36.42 -0.37
C ILE A 30 6.18 -35.23 -0.28
N ARG A 31 5.00 -35.42 0.31
CA ARG A 31 4.00 -34.36 0.53
C ARG A 31 4.48 -33.30 1.53
N GLU A 32 5.13 -33.73 2.62
CA GLU A 32 5.77 -32.82 3.60
C GLU A 32 6.98 -32.08 3.01
N GLY A 33 7.73 -32.71 2.10
CA GLY A 33 8.85 -32.06 1.40
C GLY A 33 8.44 -31.15 0.22
N PHE A 34 7.18 -31.18 -0.20
CA PHE A 34 6.61 -30.32 -1.26
C PHE A 34 5.72 -29.20 -0.71
N ILE A 35 5.49 -29.11 0.59
CA ILE A 35 4.90 -27.90 1.17
C ILE A 35 5.97 -26.81 1.12
N LEU A 36 5.88 -25.96 0.14
CA LEU A 36 6.72 -24.77 0.02
C LEU A 36 6.39 -23.87 1.22
N ASN A 37 7.19 -23.98 2.27
CA ASN A 37 7.08 -23.06 3.41
C ASN A 37 7.70 -21.71 3.02
N LYS A 38 6.86 -20.72 2.79
CA LYS A 38 7.22 -19.33 2.42
C LYS A 38 7.24 -18.39 3.61
N VAL A 39 7.05 -18.92 4.81
CA VAL A 39 7.07 -18.13 6.05
C VAL A 39 8.48 -17.66 6.33
N MET A 40 8.63 -16.36 6.51
CA MET A 40 9.90 -15.71 6.84
C MET A 40 9.67 -14.45 7.67
N SER A 41 10.76 -13.85 8.15
CA SER A 41 10.70 -12.55 8.82
C SER A 41 10.35 -11.44 7.82
N LEU A 42 9.77 -10.34 8.32
CA LEU A 42 9.47 -9.17 7.47
C LEU A 42 10.75 -8.57 6.91
N HIS A 43 11.81 -8.52 7.73
CA HIS A 43 13.13 -8.07 7.31
C HIS A 43 13.65 -8.85 6.11
N ASP A 44 13.67 -10.19 6.19
CA ASP A 44 14.17 -11.03 5.12
C ASP A 44 13.28 -10.96 3.86
N ALA A 45 11.96 -10.84 4.03
CA ALA A 45 11.04 -10.71 2.91
C ALA A 45 11.30 -9.42 2.11
N VAL A 46 11.44 -8.29 2.80
CA VAL A 46 11.73 -7.01 2.17
C VAL A 46 13.14 -7.02 1.55
N ALA A 47 14.16 -7.45 2.29
CA ALA A 47 15.54 -7.52 1.80
C ALA A 47 15.68 -8.39 0.55
N LYS A 48 14.89 -9.46 0.44
CA LYS A 48 14.98 -10.43 -0.67
C LYS A 48 14.15 -10.05 -1.88
N TYR A 49 12.99 -9.42 -1.68
CA TYR A 49 12.00 -9.29 -2.74
C TYR A 49 11.69 -7.85 -3.14
N VAL A 50 12.16 -6.83 -2.40
CA VAL A 50 11.99 -5.41 -2.77
C VAL A 50 13.32 -4.83 -3.21
N GLU A 51 13.38 -4.39 -4.46
CA GLU A 51 14.60 -3.84 -5.05
C GLU A 51 14.42 -2.34 -5.36
N ASN A 52 15.52 -1.58 -5.34
CA ASN A 52 15.49 -0.18 -5.79
C ASN A 52 15.00 -0.09 -7.24
N GLY A 53 14.09 0.82 -7.51
CA GLY A 53 13.52 1.01 -8.84
C GLY A 53 12.44 0.01 -9.23
N ASP A 54 11.94 -0.82 -8.29
CA ASP A 54 10.80 -1.69 -8.57
C ASP A 54 9.54 -0.90 -8.92
N THR A 55 8.75 -1.45 -9.83
CA THR A 55 7.35 -1.09 -9.98
C THR A 55 6.57 -1.78 -8.85
N LEU A 56 6.18 -0.99 -7.85
CA LEU A 56 5.58 -1.45 -6.62
C LEU A 56 4.06 -1.25 -6.65
N ALA A 57 3.29 -2.34 -6.54
CA ALA A 57 1.85 -2.27 -6.33
C ALA A 57 1.53 -2.47 -4.84
N ILE A 58 0.67 -1.59 -4.30
CA ILE A 58 0.34 -1.56 -2.87
C ILE A 58 -1.15 -1.88 -2.69
N GLY A 59 -1.44 -2.92 -1.94
CA GLY A 59 -2.78 -3.43 -1.68
C GLY A 59 -3.56 -2.65 -0.61
N GLY A 60 -4.74 -3.18 -0.29
CA GLY A 60 -5.70 -2.60 0.63
C GLY A 60 -6.55 -1.48 0.03
N PHE A 61 -7.66 -1.16 0.70
CA PHE A 61 -8.63 -0.18 0.22
C PHE A 61 -8.99 0.85 1.29
N THR A 62 -8.97 2.13 0.94
CA THR A 62 -9.18 3.25 1.87
C THR A 62 -8.28 3.15 3.11
N THR A 63 -8.85 2.97 4.31
CA THR A 63 -8.14 2.70 5.56
C THR A 63 -8.20 1.20 5.95
N ASN A 64 -8.49 0.28 5.03
CA ASN A 64 -8.60 -1.15 5.34
C ASN A 64 -7.43 -1.93 4.75
N ARG A 65 -6.77 -2.74 5.57
CA ARG A 65 -5.69 -3.68 5.20
C ARG A 65 -4.50 -3.02 4.47
N LYS A 66 -4.19 -1.75 4.77
CA LYS A 66 -3.01 -1.09 4.22
C LYS A 66 -1.73 -1.71 4.78
N PRO A 67 -0.73 -2.07 3.95
CA PRO A 67 0.44 -2.83 4.40
C PRO A 67 1.49 -1.92 5.08
N TYR A 68 1.10 -1.21 6.16
CA TYR A 68 1.98 -0.29 6.89
C TYR A 68 3.22 -0.97 7.47
N ALA A 69 3.10 -2.22 7.94
CA ALA A 69 4.24 -2.97 8.45
C ALA A 69 5.31 -3.14 7.36
N THR A 70 4.91 -3.53 6.14
CA THR A 70 5.83 -3.71 5.02
C THR A 70 6.44 -2.39 4.57
N VAL A 71 5.64 -1.32 4.50
CA VAL A 71 6.14 0.02 4.17
C VAL A 71 7.14 0.52 5.21
N SER A 72 6.86 0.32 6.51
CA SER A 72 7.78 0.68 7.58
C SER A 72 9.11 -0.06 7.45
N GLU A 73 9.07 -1.33 7.09
CA GLU A 73 10.31 -2.11 6.87
C GLU A 73 11.09 -1.64 5.64
N ILE A 74 10.40 -1.31 4.54
CA ILE A 74 11.03 -0.69 3.36
C ILE A 74 11.73 0.62 3.74
N LEU A 75 11.11 1.44 4.59
CA LEU A 75 11.71 2.69 5.07
C LEU A 75 12.95 2.42 5.92
N ARG A 76 12.92 1.44 6.84
CA ARG A 76 14.06 1.05 7.68
C ARG A 76 15.25 0.56 6.85
N GLN A 77 14.98 -0.26 5.85
CA GLN A 77 16.03 -0.82 4.97
C GLN A 77 16.53 0.17 3.92
N GLY A 78 15.71 1.20 3.60
CA GLY A 78 16.15 2.31 2.76
C GLY A 78 15.97 2.12 1.25
N GLN A 79 15.22 1.11 0.79
CA GLN A 79 14.91 0.95 -0.63
C GLN A 79 14.17 2.18 -1.18
N LYS A 80 14.38 2.50 -2.46
CA LYS A 80 13.92 3.74 -3.08
C LYS A 80 13.77 3.65 -4.59
N ASP A 81 13.44 4.80 -5.17
CA ASP A 81 13.28 5.01 -6.62
C ASP A 81 12.12 4.21 -7.21
N PHE A 82 11.09 3.92 -6.40
CA PHE A 82 9.93 3.14 -6.82
C PHE A 82 9.04 3.86 -7.83
N ILE A 83 8.49 3.11 -8.76
CA ILE A 83 7.30 3.49 -9.51
C ILE A 83 6.12 2.86 -8.79
N VAL A 84 5.30 3.66 -8.13
CA VAL A 84 4.21 3.15 -7.27
C VAL A 84 2.88 3.18 -8.01
N TYR A 85 2.18 2.05 -7.99
CA TYR A 85 0.77 1.92 -8.33
C TYR A 85 0.00 1.63 -7.05
N ALA A 86 -0.85 2.53 -6.65
CA ALA A 86 -1.74 2.34 -5.52
C ALA A 86 -3.08 3.02 -5.79
N GLY A 87 -4.13 2.33 -5.50
CA GLY A 87 -5.44 2.92 -5.63
C GLY A 87 -6.37 2.48 -4.51
N PRO A 88 -7.01 3.37 -3.83
CA PRO A 88 -6.57 4.69 -3.41
C PRO A 88 -5.44 4.60 -2.38
N GLY A 89 -4.39 5.40 -2.55
CA GLY A 89 -3.27 5.48 -1.61
C GLY A 89 -3.64 6.22 -0.33
N GLY A 90 -3.02 5.84 0.77
CA GLY A 90 -3.22 6.47 2.08
C GLY A 90 -1.90 6.92 2.71
N GLY A 91 -1.82 6.84 4.03
CA GLY A 91 -0.63 7.20 4.78
C GLY A 91 0.59 6.33 4.45
N GLU A 92 0.39 5.08 4.07
CA GLU A 92 1.46 4.17 3.67
C GLU A 92 2.23 4.66 2.43
N VAL A 93 1.50 5.16 1.42
CA VAL A 93 2.10 5.79 0.23
C VAL A 93 2.66 7.16 0.57
N ASP A 94 1.94 7.93 1.39
CA ASP A 94 2.36 9.26 1.83
C ASP A 94 3.69 9.22 2.60
N MET A 95 3.93 8.17 3.39
CA MET A 95 5.21 7.92 4.08
C MET A 95 6.36 7.69 3.07
N LEU A 96 6.16 6.86 2.06
CA LEU A 96 7.16 6.62 1.02
C LEU A 96 7.48 7.90 0.24
N ILE A 97 6.47 8.70 -0.09
CA ILE A 97 6.64 9.98 -0.79
C ILE A 97 7.35 10.99 0.11
N GLY A 98 6.96 11.11 1.37
CA GLY A 98 7.56 12.03 2.34
C GLY A 98 9.05 11.76 2.59
N GLU A 99 9.47 10.50 2.53
CA GLU A 99 10.88 10.08 2.62
C GLU A 99 11.61 10.07 1.26
N GLY A 100 10.95 10.54 0.19
CA GLY A 100 11.59 10.62 -1.12
C GLY A 100 11.92 9.27 -1.74
N ARG A 101 11.15 8.21 -1.41
CA ARG A 101 11.38 6.85 -1.92
C ARG A 101 10.73 6.60 -3.28
N VAL A 102 9.85 7.51 -3.73
CA VAL A 102 9.02 7.35 -4.93
C VAL A 102 9.56 8.20 -6.07
N ALA A 103 9.99 7.56 -7.14
CA ALA A 103 10.42 8.20 -8.38
C ALA A 103 9.23 8.65 -9.25
N ALA A 104 8.18 7.81 -9.29
CA ALA A 104 6.92 8.17 -9.94
C ALA A 104 5.75 7.53 -9.22
N TYR A 105 4.63 8.23 -9.19
CA TYR A 105 3.39 7.75 -8.59
C TYR A 105 2.24 7.80 -9.58
N ILE A 106 1.69 6.64 -9.88
CA ILE A 106 0.52 6.47 -10.74
C ILE A 106 -0.67 6.21 -9.82
N ASN A 107 -1.63 7.13 -9.83
CA ASN A 107 -2.68 7.14 -8.84
C ASN A 107 -4.05 7.51 -9.40
N CYS A 108 -5.07 7.39 -8.55
CA CYS A 108 -6.42 7.89 -8.79
C CYS A 108 -6.94 8.74 -7.64
N TYR A 109 -6.43 8.48 -6.44
CA TYR A 109 -6.83 9.14 -5.20
C TYR A 109 -5.80 8.88 -4.10
N THR A 110 -5.49 9.90 -3.29
CA THR A 110 -4.50 9.76 -2.21
C THR A 110 -4.92 10.54 -0.98
N ALA A 111 -5.48 9.81 -0.01
CA ALA A 111 -5.88 10.34 1.29
C ALA A 111 -6.12 9.23 2.31
N ASN A 112 -6.04 9.55 3.60
CA ASN A 112 -6.64 8.74 4.65
C ASN A 112 -8.11 9.17 4.77
N SER A 113 -9.01 8.39 4.16
CA SER A 113 -10.44 8.69 4.11
C SER A 113 -11.01 8.88 5.51
N GLY A 114 -11.79 9.94 5.71
CA GLY A 114 -12.31 10.33 7.02
C GLY A 114 -11.38 11.20 7.87
N TYR A 115 -10.08 11.25 7.56
CA TYR A 115 -9.07 11.98 8.33
C TYR A 115 -8.43 13.12 7.54
N THR A 116 -8.12 12.94 6.28
CA THR A 116 -7.60 13.98 5.39
C THR A 116 -8.34 13.96 4.05
N ASN A 117 -8.46 15.13 3.42
CA ASN A 117 -9.00 15.22 2.05
C ASN A 117 -7.94 14.89 0.99
N VAL A 118 -6.68 15.14 1.28
CA VAL A 118 -5.51 14.83 0.44
C VAL A 118 -4.31 14.62 1.35
N SER A 119 -3.58 13.53 1.16
CA SER A 119 -2.38 13.22 1.93
C SER A 119 -1.35 14.35 1.85
N ARG A 120 -0.75 14.71 2.97
CA ARG A 120 -0.05 16.00 3.11
C ARG A 120 1.33 15.98 2.49
N ARG A 121 2.06 14.88 2.60
CA ARG A 121 3.40 14.76 1.98
C ARG A 121 3.29 14.64 0.48
N PHE A 122 2.29 13.91 -0.03
CA PHE A 122 1.95 13.87 -1.44
C PHE A 122 1.66 15.27 -2.00
N ARG A 123 0.77 16.02 -1.34
CA ARG A 123 0.49 17.41 -1.74
C ARG A 123 1.75 18.28 -1.74
N ALA A 124 2.52 18.24 -0.66
CA ALA A 124 3.73 19.04 -0.54
C ALA A 124 4.78 18.70 -1.60
N ALA A 125 4.93 17.40 -1.92
CA ALA A 125 5.86 16.94 -2.96
C ALA A 125 5.46 17.43 -4.36
N ILE A 126 4.15 17.46 -4.67
CA ILE A 126 3.64 18.01 -5.93
C ILE A 126 3.85 19.51 -6.00
N GLU A 127 3.43 20.25 -4.97
CA GLU A 127 3.55 21.72 -4.92
C GLU A 127 5.02 22.19 -5.01
N GLN A 128 5.95 21.36 -4.54
CA GLN A 128 7.41 21.62 -4.61
C GLN A 128 8.06 21.09 -5.90
N GLY A 129 7.31 20.43 -6.79
CA GLY A 129 7.85 19.83 -8.01
C GLY A 129 8.82 18.65 -7.77
N LYS A 130 8.74 17.99 -6.60
CA LYS A 130 9.63 16.90 -6.18
C LYS A 130 9.12 15.51 -6.57
N LEU A 131 7.84 15.37 -6.89
CA LEU A 131 7.21 14.11 -7.23
C LEU A 131 6.79 14.11 -8.70
N THR A 132 7.23 13.11 -9.42
CA THR A 132 6.65 12.77 -10.73
C THR A 132 5.37 11.98 -10.48
N TYR A 133 4.23 12.44 -11.00
CA TYR A 133 2.97 11.75 -10.77
C TYR A 133 2.05 11.80 -11.99
N GLU A 134 1.11 10.88 -12.05
CA GLU A 134 0.11 10.79 -13.10
C GLU A 134 -1.22 10.29 -12.55
N ASP A 135 -2.31 10.94 -12.99
CA ASP A 135 -3.66 10.60 -12.56
C ASP A 135 -4.42 9.82 -13.64
N TYR A 136 -5.13 8.79 -13.20
CA TYR A 136 -6.21 8.13 -13.92
C TYR A 136 -7.51 8.27 -13.12
N SER A 137 -8.66 7.99 -13.72
CA SER A 137 -9.85 7.73 -12.90
C SER A 137 -9.66 6.41 -12.14
N GLN A 138 -10.31 6.26 -11.00
CA GLN A 138 -10.21 5.02 -10.21
C GLN A 138 -10.58 3.79 -11.03
N ASP A 139 -11.68 3.88 -11.80
CA ASP A 139 -12.12 2.77 -12.65
C ASP A 139 -11.05 2.35 -13.65
N VAL A 140 -10.41 3.31 -14.33
CA VAL A 140 -9.38 3.02 -15.33
C VAL A 140 -8.15 2.42 -14.68
N LEU A 141 -7.68 2.96 -13.55
CA LEU A 141 -6.52 2.42 -12.87
C LEU A 141 -6.76 0.98 -12.39
N MET A 142 -7.94 0.69 -11.85
CA MET A 142 -8.29 -0.67 -11.44
C MET A 142 -8.37 -1.63 -12.63
N LEU A 143 -8.96 -1.19 -13.75
CA LEU A 143 -8.99 -1.97 -14.98
C LEU A 143 -7.60 -2.19 -15.58
N MET A 144 -6.66 -1.24 -15.44
CA MET A 144 -5.27 -1.41 -15.85
C MET A 144 -4.57 -2.50 -15.03
N LEU A 145 -4.79 -2.54 -13.71
CA LEU A 145 -4.23 -3.58 -12.83
C LEU A 145 -4.86 -4.96 -13.12
N HIS A 146 -6.18 -5.00 -13.37
CA HIS A 146 -6.86 -6.22 -13.80
C HIS A 146 -6.33 -6.70 -15.16
N ALA A 147 -6.16 -5.80 -16.13
CA ALA A 147 -5.58 -6.13 -17.43
C ALA A 147 -4.13 -6.67 -17.31
N SER A 148 -3.37 -6.16 -16.30
CA SER A 148 -2.04 -6.66 -15.98
C SER A 148 -2.09 -8.11 -15.50
N SER A 149 -3.03 -8.46 -14.64
CA SER A 149 -3.23 -9.85 -14.17
C SER A 149 -3.58 -10.81 -15.29
N LEU A 150 -4.26 -10.32 -16.33
CA LEU A 150 -4.60 -11.09 -17.52
C LEU A 150 -3.48 -11.13 -18.60
N GLY A 151 -2.38 -10.41 -18.39
CA GLY A 151 -1.29 -10.32 -19.36
C GLY A 151 -1.64 -9.58 -20.65
N LEU A 152 -2.61 -8.64 -20.61
CA LEU A 152 -2.98 -7.87 -21.78
C LEU A 152 -1.88 -6.87 -22.17
N PRO A 153 -1.67 -6.63 -23.49
CA PRO A 153 -0.63 -5.68 -23.93
C PRO A 153 -1.04 -4.21 -23.75
N PHE A 154 -2.31 -3.89 -23.82
CA PHE A 154 -2.96 -2.61 -23.57
C PHE A 154 -4.44 -2.84 -23.31
N LEU A 155 -5.13 -1.81 -22.81
CA LEU A 155 -6.56 -1.90 -22.51
C LEU A 155 -7.35 -0.82 -23.25
N PRO A 156 -8.29 -1.15 -24.15
CA PRO A 156 -9.25 -0.21 -24.71
C PRO A 156 -10.40 0.05 -23.73
N VAL A 157 -10.66 1.32 -23.41
CA VAL A 157 -11.75 1.75 -22.51
C VAL A 157 -12.60 2.83 -23.16
N ARG A 158 -13.83 2.97 -22.71
CA ARG A 158 -14.71 4.12 -23.05
C ARG A 158 -14.63 5.24 -22.01
N LEU A 159 -14.02 4.95 -20.89
CA LEU A 159 -13.77 5.87 -19.78
C LEU A 159 -12.71 6.90 -20.18
N MET A 160 -12.67 8.02 -19.46
CA MET A 160 -11.80 9.18 -19.69
C MET A 160 -12.11 10.03 -20.92
N GLN A 161 -12.89 9.56 -21.90
CA GLN A 161 -13.25 10.34 -23.08
C GLN A 161 -13.89 11.70 -22.70
N GLY A 162 -13.42 12.76 -23.32
CA GLY A 162 -13.92 14.12 -23.05
C GLY A 162 -13.45 14.74 -21.74
N SER A 163 -12.70 14.01 -20.89
CA SER A 163 -12.17 14.52 -19.63
C SER A 163 -10.82 15.23 -19.79
N GLY A 164 -10.45 16.02 -18.78
CA GLY A 164 -9.12 16.64 -18.69
C GLY A 164 -7.99 15.60 -18.54
N LEU A 165 -8.29 14.40 -18.06
CA LEU A 165 -7.27 13.34 -17.85
C LEU A 165 -6.59 12.90 -19.16
N MET A 166 -7.26 13.05 -20.30
CA MET A 166 -6.66 12.78 -21.61
C MET A 166 -5.73 13.89 -22.09
N LYS A 167 -5.99 15.13 -21.67
CA LYS A 167 -5.24 16.32 -22.13
C LYS A 167 -4.07 16.65 -21.26
N PHE A 168 -4.24 16.50 -19.94
CA PHE A 168 -3.25 16.89 -18.93
C PHE A 168 -2.56 15.64 -18.39
N TRP A 169 -1.44 15.32 -19.04
CA TRP A 169 -0.59 14.24 -18.55
C TRP A 169 0.28 14.76 -17.43
N GLY A 170 0.31 14.05 -16.33
CA GLY A 170 1.23 14.39 -15.22
C GLY A 170 2.68 14.09 -15.59
N ILE A 171 2.91 13.01 -16.36
CA ILE A 171 4.23 12.63 -16.86
C ILE A 171 4.28 12.92 -18.37
N SER A 172 5.12 13.89 -18.76
CA SER A 172 5.29 14.27 -20.17
C SER A 172 5.94 13.14 -20.98
N GLU A 173 5.75 13.18 -22.31
CA GLU A 173 6.38 12.21 -23.23
C GLU A 173 7.92 12.21 -23.12
N GLU A 174 8.54 13.37 -22.95
CA GLU A 174 9.99 13.49 -22.75
C GLU A 174 10.44 12.83 -21.46
N LYS A 175 9.69 13.04 -20.37
CA LYS A 175 9.99 12.42 -19.08
C LYS A 175 9.84 10.90 -19.14
N ARG A 176 8.82 10.38 -19.83
CA ARG A 176 8.59 8.94 -20.03
C ARG A 176 9.78 8.25 -20.69
N LYS A 177 10.41 8.90 -21.67
CA LYS A 177 11.63 8.37 -22.35
C LYS A 177 12.80 8.15 -21.39
N THR A 178 12.82 8.84 -20.24
CA THR A 178 13.83 8.67 -19.18
C THR A 178 13.44 7.63 -18.13
N MET A 179 12.25 7.04 -18.24
CA MET A 179 11.68 6.11 -17.27
C MET A 179 11.25 4.79 -17.96
N PRO A 180 12.18 3.85 -18.16
CA PRO A 180 11.98 2.69 -19.05
C PRO A 180 10.89 1.71 -18.58
N LYS A 181 10.45 1.81 -17.32
CA LYS A 181 9.35 1.01 -16.77
C LYS A 181 7.97 1.68 -16.91
N ILE A 182 7.91 2.91 -17.43
CA ILE A 182 6.67 3.62 -17.75
C ILE A 182 6.48 3.60 -19.25
N GLU A 183 5.29 3.21 -19.71
CA GLU A 183 4.97 3.14 -21.14
C GLU A 183 5.03 4.54 -21.80
N ASN A 184 5.37 4.60 -23.09
CA ASN A 184 5.63 5.84 -23.82
C ASN A 184 4.43 6.80 -23.86
N LEU A 185 3.21 6.29 -23.79
CA LEU A 185 1.97 7.08 -23.83
C LEU A 185 1.15 6.82 -22.57
N LYS A 186 0.55 7.88 -22.03
CA LYS A 186 -0.47 7.76 -20.99
C LYS A 186 -1.76 7.14 -21.52
N CYS A 187 -2.19 7.63 -22.66
CA CYS A 187 -3.36 7.14 -23.37
C CYS A 187 -3.34 7.63 -24.83
N VAL A 188 -4.08 6.95 -25.67
CA VAL A 188 -4.27 7.34 -27.06
C VAL A 188 -5.69 7.01 -27.51
N GLU A 189 -6.33 7.92 -28.29
CA GLU A 189 -7.62 7.62 -28.91
C GLU A 189 -7.39 6.75 -30.14
N ILE A 190 -8.10 5.63 -30.22
CA ILE A 190 -8.05 4.70 -31.35
C ILE A 190 -9.45 4.44 -31.87
N GLU A 191 -9.57 4.05 -33.11
CA GLU A 191 -10.83 3.59 -33.69
C GLU A 191 -11.17 2.20 -33.13
N ASN A 192 -12.45 1.98 -32.77
CA ASN A 192 -12.92 0.68 -32.34
C ASN A 192 -13.03 -0.26 -33.55
N PRO A 193 -12.19 -1.30 -33.65
CA PRO A 193 -12.23 -2.19 -34.84
C PRO A 193 -13.52 -3.00 -34.96
N MET A 194 -14.32 -3.08 -33.90
CA MET A 194 -15.58 -3.82 -33.88
C MET A 194 -16.78 -2.95 -34.26
N VAL A 195 -16.65 -1.62 -34.15
CA VAL A 195 -17.74 -0.68 -34.43
C VAL A 195 -17.19 0.52 -35.20
N PRO A 196 -17.31 0.51 -36.56
CA PRO A 196 -16.79 1.59 -37.39
C PRO A 196 -17.31 2.97 -36.97
N GLY A 197 -16.43 3.97 -36.94
CA GLY A 197 -16.74 5.34 -36.56
C GLY A 197 -16.84 5.57 -35.03
N GLN A 198 -16.75 4.52 -34.20
CA GLN A 198 -16.65 4.66 -32.76
C GLN A 198 -15.19 4.76 -32.34
N LYS A 199 -14.89 5.73 -31.47
CA LYS A 199 -13.57 5.88 -30.88
C LYS A 199 -13.57 5.36 -29.44
N VAL A 200 -12.43 4.81 -29.00
CA VAL A 200 -12.15 4.36 -27.65
C VAL A 200 -10.77 4.87 -27.21
N VAL A 201 -10.50 4.89 -25.92
CA VAL A 201 -9.21 5.27 -25.38
C VAL A 201 -8.41 4.00 -25.06
N ALA A 202 -7.25 3.84 -25.67
CA ALA A 202 -6.30 2.82 -25.26
C ALA A 202 -5.41 3.36 -24.14
N VAL A 203 -5.30 2.62 -23.04
CA VAL A 203 -4.42 2.90 -21.92
C VAL A 203 -3.38 1.80 -21.77
N PRO A 204 -2.18 2.11 -21.23
CA PRO A 204 -1.14 1.11 -21.00
C PRO A 204 -1.56 0.12 -19.93
N VAL A 205 -0.91 -1.04 -19.92
CA VAL A 205 -1.06 -2.07 -18.90
C VAL A 205 0.28 -2.17 -18.14
N PRO A 206 0.31 -1.88 -16.84
CA PRO A 206 1.55 -1.83 -16.08
C PRO A 206 2.17 -3.23 -15.90
N LYS A 207 3.50 -3.27 -15.86
CA LYS A 207 4.27 -4.46 -15.46
C LYS A 207 4.69 -4.29 -14.02
N ILE A 208 4.15 -5.09 -13.13
CA ILE A 208 4.39 -5.01 -11.69
C ILE A 208 5.58 -5.91 -11.31
N ASP A 209 6.60 -5.34 -10.70
CA ASP A 209 7.73 -6.11 -10.18
C ASP A 209 7.38 -6.73 -8.83
N THR A 210 6.89 -5.92 -7.90
CA THR A 210 6.60 -6.35 -6.53
C THR A 210 5.23 -5.86 -6.08
N ALA A 211 4.40 -6.77 -5.54
CA ALA A 211 3.18 -6.44 -4.83
C ALA A 211 3.39 -6.63 -3.32
N ILE A 212 2.88 -5.70 -2.53
CA ILE A 212 2.83 -5.79 -1.07
C ILE A 212 1.38 -5.72 -0.61
N ILE A 213 0.93 -6.75 0.12
CA ILE A 213 -0.46 -6.95 0.50
C ILE A 213 -0.54 -7.35 1.96
N HIS A 214 -1.53 -6.82 2.68
CA HIS A 214 -1.87 -7.26 4.03
C HIS A 214 -3.21 -7.99 4.04
N VAL A 215 -3.25 -9.18 4.65
CA VAL A 215 -4.44 -10.04 4.69
C VAL A 215 -4.75 -10.50 6.11
N GLN A 216 -5.94 -11.00 6.33
CA GLN A 216 -6.30 -11.56 7.63
C GLN A 216 -5.56 -12.86 7.90
N GLN A 217 -5.60 -13.82 6.98
CA GLN A 217 -5.02 -15.15 7.18
C GLN A 217 -4.26 -15.62 5.95
N ALA A 218 -3.13 -16.29 6.18
CA ALA A 218 -2.37 -16.96 5.15
C ALA A 218 -1.85 -18.30 5.64
N SER A 219 -1.74 -19.28 4.74
CA SER A 219 -1.06 -20.55 5.03
C SER A 219 0.43 -20.48 4.67
N PRO A 220 1.24 -21.40 5.18
CA PRO A 220 2.68 -21.43 4.88
C PRO A 220 3.03 -21.56 3.40
N ASP A 221 2.13 -22.09 2.56
CA ASP A 221 2.33 -22.20 1.11
C ASP A 221 2.03 -20.88 0.37
N GLY A 222 1.45 -19.88 1.06
CA GLY A 222 1.11 -18.57 0.52
C GLY A 222 -0.36 -18.40 0.12
N THR A 223 -1.20 -19.41 0.33
CA THR A 223 -2.65 -19.27 0.07
C THR A 223 -3.28 -18.36 1.11
N CYS A 224 -4.06 -17.37 0.68
CA CYS A 224 -4.59 -16.33 1.55
C CYS A 224 -6.11 -16.27 1.59
N ILE A 225 -6.62 -15.94 2.77
CA ILE A 225 -8.02 -15.56 3.01
C ILE A 225 -8.07 -14.05 3.22
N ILE A 226 -8.93 -13.38 2.45
CA ILE A 226 -9.29 -11.99 2.64
C ILE A 226 -10.76 -11.92 3.07
N MET A 227 -11.02 -11.20 4.15
CA MET A 227 -12.37 -10.94 4.65
C MET A 227 -12.75 -9.49 4.34
N GLY A 228 -13.99 -9.30 3.90
CA GLY A 228 -14.49 -7.98 3.48
C GLY A 228 -14.03 -7.60 2.08
N ASP A 229 -13.72 -6.33 1.89
CA ASP A 229 -13.38 -5.77 0.59
C ASP A 229 -11.98 -6.22 0.12
N GLU A 230 -11.92 -6.78 -1.08
CA GLU A 230 -10.69 -7.29 -1.72
C GLU A 230 -10.03 -6.25 -2.62
N PHE A 231 -10.84 -5.33 -3.14
CA PHE A 231 -10.50 -4.31 -4.12
C PHE A 231 -9.60 -4.84 -5.26
N HIS A 232 -8.33 -4.46 -5.32
CA HIS A 232 -7.39 -4.87 -6.37
C HIS A 232 -6.30 -5.85 -5.89
N ASP A 233 -6.40 -6.34 -4.67
CA ASP A 233 -5.36 -7.19 -4.07
C ASP A 233 -5.11 -8.47 -4.87
N ILE A 234 -6.18 -9.09 -5.37
CA ILE A 234 -6.08 -10.31 -6.19
C ILE A 234 -5.37 -9.99 -7.52
N ASP A 235 -5.74 -8.89 -8.17
CA ASP A 235 -5.17 -8.49 -9.45
C ASP A 235 -3.67 -8.21 -9.33
N ILE A 236 -3.25 -7.45 -8.32
CA ILE A 236 -1.83 -7.15 -8.13
C ILE A 236 -1.02 -8.37 -7.72
N ALA A 237 -1.61 -9.29 -6.94
CA ALA A 237 -0.94 -10.54 -6.58
C ALA A 237 -0.66 -11.43 -7.80
N ILE A 238 -1.60 -11.48 -8.76
CA ILE A 238 -1.46 -12.25 -10.00
C ILE A 238 -0.52 -11.54 -11.00
N ALA A 239 -0.62 -10.20 -11.08
CA ALA A 239 0.14 -9.40 -12.03
C ALA A 239 1.64 -9.29 -11.65
N ALA A 240 1.95 -9.30 -10.36
CA ALA A 240 3.29 -9.07 -9.88
C ALA A 240 4.23 -10.27 -10.10
N ARG A 241 5.50 -9.97 -10.37
CA ARG A 241 6.56 -10.99 -10.44
C ARG A 241 6.92 -11.54 -9.07
N LYS A 242 6.75 -10.72 -8.02
CA LYS A 242 7.04 -11.03 -6.62
C LYS A 242 5.91 -10.46 -5.76
N THR A 243 5.34 -11.27 -4.86
CA THR A 243 4.31 -10.82 -3.92
C THR A 243 4.73 -11.13 -2.49
N ILE A 244 4.76 -10.11 -1.65
CA ILE A 244 4.94 -10.24 -0.20
C ILE A 244 3.56 -10.08 0.45
N VAL A 245 3.16 -11.09 1.22
CA VAL A 245 1.95 -11.04 2.03
C VAL A 245 2.32 -10.95 3.50
N THR A 246 1.87 -9.90 4.16
CA THR A 246 1.80 -9.85 5.62
C THR A 246 0.41 -10.28 6.06
N CYS A 247 0.29 -10.99 7.18
CA CYS A 247 -1.00 -11.48 7.68
C CYS A 247 -1.11 -11.36 9.20
N GLU A 248 -2.35 -11.25 9.66
CA GLU A 248 -2.65 -11.27 11.09
C GLU A 248 -2.37 -12.65 11.68
N GLU A 249 -2.76 -13.71 10.98
CA GLU A 249 -2.59 -15.09 11.41
C GLU A 249 -2.03 -15.98 10.31
N ILE A 250 -1.07 -16.83 10.71
CA ILE A 250 -0.68 -17.99 9.89
C ILE A 250 -1.54 -19.16 10.32
N VAL A 251 -2.31 -19.70 9.36
CA VAL A 251 -3.21 -20.85 9.55
C VAL A 251 -2.68 -22.07 8.80
N SER A 252 -3.18 -23.27 9.13
CA SER A 252 -2.77 -24.47 8.40
C SER A 252 -3.43 -24.55 7.02
N ASP A 253 -2.80 -25.27 6.08
CA ASP A 253 -3.38 -25.53 4.76
C ASP A 253 -4.72 -26.26 4.88
N GLU A 254 -4.88 -27.15 5.87
CA GLU A 254 -6.13 -27.86 6.13
C GLU A 254 -7.23 -26.90 6.57
N PHE A 255 -6.89 -25.88 7.33
CA PHE A 255 -7.86 -24.84 7.75
C PHE A 255 -8.43 -24.13 6.51
N ILE A 256 -7.59 -23.72 5.58
CA ILE A 256 -8.04 -23.06 4.33
C ILE A 256 -8.85 -24.03 3.46
N ARG A 257 -8.42 -25.27 3.34
CA ARG A 257 -9.10 -26.29 2.52
C ARG A 257 -10.48 -26.69 3.02
N ARG A 258 -10.81 -26.43 4.29
CA ARG A 258 -12.17 -26.66 4.83
C ARG A 258 -13.22 -25.79 4.15
N ASP A 259 -12.85 -24.57 3.77
CA ASP A 259 -13.75 -23.65 3.08
C ASP A 259 -13.00 -22.89 1.96
N PRO A 260 -12.81 -23.55 0.81
CA PRO A 260 -12.09 -22.97 -0.31
C PRO A 260 -12.80 -21.76 -0.93
N THR A 261 -14.06 -21.51 -0.57
CA THR A 261 -14.81 -20.34 -1.03
C THR A 261 -14.25 -19.03 -0.47
N LYS A 262 -13.49 -19.09 0.63
CA LYS A 262 -12.81 -17.94 1.24
C LYS A 262 -11.43 -17.66 0.69
N THR A 263 -10.86 -18.58 -0.10
CA THR A 263 -9.56 -18.35 -0.75
C THR A 263 -9.66 -17.23 -1.74
N ARG A 264 -8.73 -16.26 -1.64
CA ARG A 264 -8.67 -15.10 -2.54
C ARG A 264 -7.36 -15.00 -3.31
N ILE A 265 -6.25 -15.25 -2.67
CA ILE A 265 -4.94 -15.29 -3.33
C ILE A 265 -4.41 -16.71 -3.25
N PHE A 266 -4.00 -17.25 -4.39
CA PHE A 266 -3.41 -18.58 -4.47
C PHE A 266 -1.92 -18.55 -4.12
N GLY A 267 -1.45 -19.61 -3.47
CA GLY A 267 -0.07 -19.70 -3.01
C GLY A 267 0.95 -19.46 -4.12
N GLU A 268 0.68 -19.90 -5.34
CA GLU A 268 1.58 -19.76 -6.50
C GLU A 268 1.94 -18.28 -6.79
N CYS A 269 1.04 -17.36 -6.48
CA CYS A 269 1.26 -15.91 -6.67
C CYS A 269 2.13 -15.28 -5.58
N VAL A 270 2.37 -15.97 -4.45
CA VAL A 270 3.02 -15.42 -3.25
C VAL A 270 4.44 -15.96 -3.10
N GLN A 271 5.41 -15.09 -2.87
CA GLN A 271 6.81 -15.45 -2.64
C GLN A 271 7.20 -15.42 -1.16
N ALA A 272 6.54 -14.60 -0.35
CA ALA A 272 6.79 -14.52 1.08
C ALA A 272 5.49 -14.38 1.88
N VAL A 273 5.40 -15.12 2.98
CA VAL A 273 4.35 -15.02 4.00
C VAL A 273 4.99 -14.54 5.30
N VAL A 274 4.47 -13.47 5.85
CA VAL A 274 5.00 -12.85 7.07
C VAL A 274 3.88 -12.68 8.09
N LYS A 275 4.05 -13.26 9.28
CA LYS A 275 3.15 -12.97 10.40
C LYS A 275 3.43 -11.57 10.93
N ALA A 276 2.47 -10.67 10.80
CA ALA A 276 2.56 -9.29 11.25
C ALA A 276 1.22 -8.82 11.86
N PRO A 277 0.90 -9.23 13.10
CA PRO A 277 -0.32 -8.78 13.78
C PRO A 277 -0.36 -7.25 13.85
N TYR A 278 -1.53 -6.68 13.65
CA TYR A 278 -1.73 -5.23 13.48
C TYR A 278 -0.86 -4.63 12.36
N GLY A 279 -0.60 -5.41 11.31
CA GLY A 279 0.29 -4.98 10.22
C GLY A 279 -0.28 -3.87 9.35
N ALA A 280 -1.58 -3.58 9.47
CA ALA A 280 -2.22 -2.43 8.84
C ALA A 280 -2.30 -1.20 9.76
N TRP A 281 -1.89 -1.29 11.05
CA TRP A 281 -1.93 -0.13 11.95
C TRP A 281 -1.19 1.09 11.35
N PRO A 282 -1.73 2.32 11.42
CA PRO A 282 -2.91 2.78 12.19
C PRO A 282 -4.27 2.59 11.47
N ALA A 283 -4.30 1.99 10.28
CA ALA A 283 -5.50 1.63 9.56
C ALA A 283 -6.10 0.32 10.11
N GLN A 284 -7.36 0.05 9.77
CA GLN A 284 -8.09 -1.14 10.20
C GLN A 284 -7.67 -2.42 9.46
N CYS A 285 -7.97 -3.56 10.06
CA CYS A 285 -8.06 -4.85 9.39
C CYS A 285 -9.42 -5.47 9.73
N TYR A 286 -10.34 -5.43 8.78
CA TYR A 286 -11.73 -5.89 8.98
C TYR A 286 -11.76 -7.27 9.65
N ASP A 287 -12.67 -7.44 10.62
CA ASP A 287 -12.84 -8.63 11.45
C ASP A 287 -11.72 -8.87 12.50
N TYR A 288 -10.65 -8.04 12.52
CA TYR A 288 -9.56 -8.13 13.50
C TYR A 288 -9.45 -6.90 14.40
N TYR A 289 -9.40 -5.72 13.81
CA TYR A 289 -9.33 -4.45 14.54
C TYR A 289 -9.77 -3.25 13.69
N ASP A 290 -10.25 -2.22 14.38
CA ASP A 290 -10.68 -0.97 13.77
C ASP A 290 -9.53 0.02 13.56
N ASP A 291 -9.81 1.12 12.85
CA ASP A 291 -8.88 2.25 12.70
C ASP A 291 -8.45 2.80 14.06
N ASP A 292 -7.17 3.04 14.22
CA ASP A 292 -6.66 3.81 15.35
C ASP A 292 -6.83 5.31 15.08
N ASP A 293 -7.98 5.84 15.47
CA ASP A 293 -8.36 7.25 15.30
C ASP A 293 -7.28 8.21 15.84
N ALA A 294 -6.69 7.89 16.98
CA ALA A 294 -5.61 8.69 17.57
C ALA A 294 -4.35 8.64 16.72
N GLY A 295 -3.98 7.46 16.21
CA GLY A 295 -2.81 7.27 15.35
C GLY A 295 -2.96 7.97 14.01
N LEU A 296 -4.12 7.86 13.36
CA LEU A 296 -4.40 8.52 12.09
C LEU A 296 -4.44 10.05 12.22
N LYS A 297 -5.00 10.57 13.32
CA LYS A 297 -4.99 12.03 13.64
C LYS A 297 -3.59 12.53 13.99
N GLU A 298 -2.79 11.72 14.70
CA GLU A 298 -1.39 12.01 14.97
C GLU A 298 -0.60 12.13 13.67
N TYR A 299 -0.74 11.14 12.76
CA TYR A 299 -0.12 11.19 11.44
C TYR A 299 -0.56 12.43 10.64
N ASP A 300 -1.87 12.74 10.60
CA ASP A 300 -2.36 13.91 9.88
C ASP A 300 -1.75 15.22 10.38
N LYS A 301 -1.59 15.35 11.70
CA LYS A 301 -0.97 16.55 12.29
C LYS A 301 0.52 16.61 11.99
N ALA A 302 1.25 15.54 12.23
CA ALA A 302 2.68 15.45 12.05
C ALA A 302 3.09 15.62 10.58
N SER A 303 2.37 15.00 9.66
CA SER A 303 2.64 15.07 8.22
C SER A 303 2.43 16.44 7.59
N LYS A 304 1.90 17.41 8.34
CA LYS A 304 1.77 18.81 7.89
C LYS A 304 3.14 19.44 7.61
N TYR A 305 4.14 19.14 8.43
CA TYR A 305 5.49 19.69 8.34
C TYR A 305 6.48 18.55 8.07
N GLN A 306 7.47 18.78 7.19
CA GLN A 306 8.49 17.77 6.91
C GLN A 306 9.39 17.54 8.13
N ASP A 307 9.92 18.64 8.65
CA ASP A 307 10.83 18.71 9.78
C ASP A 307 10.71 20.07 10.50
N ALA A 308 11.51 20.28 11.53
CA ALA A 308 11.47 21.49 12.33
C ALA A 308 11.73 22.79 11.51
N GLU A 309 12.64 22.73 10.53
CA GLU A 309 12.94 23.87 9.66
C GLU A 309 11.74 24.22 8.76
N ASP A 310 11.11 23.20 8.15
CA ASP A 310 9.90 23.38 7.36
C ASP A 310 8.73 23.90 8.22
N ALA A 311 8.60 23.42 9.46
CA ALA A 311 7.59 23.90 10.39
C ALA A 311 7.73 25.43 10.65
N VAL A 312 8.94 25.90 10.95
CA VAL A 312 9.20 27.33 11.15
C VAL A 312 8.87 28.14 9.89
N LYS A 313 9.32 27.71 8.72
CA LYS A 313 9.03 28.39 7.43
C LYS A 313 7.54 28.46 7.10
N GLN A 314 6.80 27.39 7.35
CA GLN A 314 5.35 27.38 7.10
C GLN A 314 4.57 28.21 8.09
N LEU A 315 4.97 28.22 9.36
CA LEU A 315 4.38 29.09 10.39
C LEU A 315 4.65 30.56 10.11
N GLU A 316 5.85 30.94 9.65
CA GLU A 316 6.17 32.30 9.20
C GLU A 316 5.24 32.74 8.07
N LYS A 317 5.08 31.90 7.02
CA LYS A 317 4.14 32.20 5.93
C LYS A 317 2.70 32.33 6.39
N ALA A 318 2.28 31.50 7.36
CA ALA A 318 0.95 31.53 7.91
C ALA A 318 0.71 32.83 8.71
N ALA A 319 1.67 33.26 9.52
CA ALA A 319 1.64 34.51 10.26
C ALA A 319 1.55 35.74 9.32
N ALA A 320 2.40 35.77 8.29
CA ALA A 320 2.39 36.81 7.27
C ALA A 320 1.05 36.87 6.50
N LYS A 321 0.47 35.71 6.17
CA LYS A 321 -0.82 35.62 5.50
C LYS A 321 -1.96 36.13 6.40
N ALA A 322 -1.95 35.77 7.68
CA ALA A 322 -2.95 36.20 8.64
C ALA A 322 -2.86 37.71 8.88
N ALA A 323 -1.66 38.28 9.00
CA ALA A 323 -1.45 39.72 9.10
C ALA A 323 -2.01 40.47 7.89
N LYS A 324 -1.72 40.04 6.66
CA LYS A 324 -2.28 40.61 5.43
C LYS A 324 -3.81 40.53 5.33
N ALA A 325 -4.40 39.46 5.90
CA ALA A 325 -5.87 39.35 5.95
C ALA A 325 -6.47 40.37 6.93
N LEU A 326 -5.83 40.57 8.08
CA LEU A 326 -6.24 41.55 9.06
C LEU A 326 -6.13 43.02 8.54
N GLU A 327 -5.07 43.31 7.76
CA GLU A 327 -4.92 44.63 7.11
C GLU A 327 -6.11 44.98 6.22
N LYS A 328 -6.77 44.00 5.59
CA LYS A 328 -7.92 44.20 4.70
C LYS A 328 -9.24 44.36 5.45
N ALA A 329 -9.34 43.90 6.69
CA ALA A 329 -10.52 43.97 7.53
C ALA A 329 -10.09 44.16 9.00
N PRO A 330 -9.58 45.36 9.38
CA PRO A 330 -8.94 45.58 10.69
C PRO A 330 -9.92 45.54 11.88
N GLU A 331 -11.22 45.61 11.63
CA GLU A 331 -12.25 45.54 12.69
C GLU A 331 -12.78 44.12 12.91
N ASP A 332 -12.30 43.11 12.12
CA ASP A 332 -12.75 41.73 12.28
C ASP A 332 -12.01 41.05 13.44
N GLU A 333 -12.71 40.88 14.56
CA GLU A 333 -12.17 40.25 15.78
C GLU A 333 -11.66 38.81 15.56
N LYS A 334 -12.25 38.06 14.61
CA LYS A 334 -11.80 36.72 14.28
C LYS A 334 -10.46 36.75 13.56
N LEU A 335 -10.26 37.72 12.66
CA LEU A 335 -8.98 37.89 11.96
C LEU A 335 -7.90 38.43 12.90
N LYS A 336 -8.23 39.30 13.87
CA LYS A 336 -7.29 39.74 14.94
C LYS A 336 -6.78 38.53 15.72
N LEU A 337 -7.69 37.72 16.26
CA LEU A 337 -7.34 36.55 17.04
C LEU A 337 -6.53 35.52 16.20
N ALA A 338 -6.90 35.31 14.92
CA ALA A 338 -6.18 34.43 14.02
C ALA A 338 -4.75 34.92 13.76
N ALA A 339 -4.54 36.22 13.56
CA ALA A 339 -3.23 36.82 13.34
C ALA A 339 -2.34 36.73 14.59
N GLU A 340 -2.88 37.03 15.77
CA GLU A 340 -2.17 36.88 17.05
C GLU A 340 -1.74 35.44 17.31
N ASN A 341 -2.65 34.45 17.11
CA ASN A 341 -2.34 33.02 17.28
C ASN A 341 -1.28 32.56 16.30
N ALA A 342 -1.36 32.96 15.04
CA ALA A 342 -0.39 32.61 14.02
C ALA A 342 1.00 33.16 14.32
N GLN A 343 1.08 34.45 14.73
CA GLN A 343 2.32 35.12 15.12
C GLN A 343 2.94 34.45 16.35
N LYS A 344 2.15 34.20 17.38
CA LYS A 344 2.63 33.49 18.57
C LYS A 344 3.16 32.09 18.27
N ALA A 345 2.47 31.33 17.41
CA ALA A 345 2.91 30.01 17.01
C ALA A 345 4.26 30.08 16.26
N PHE A 346 4.44 31.04 15.37
CA PHE A 346 5.70 31.25 14.66
C PHE A 346 6.84 31.65 15.64
N GLU A 347 6.61 32.56 16.56
CA GLU A 347 7.63 32.98 17.52
C GLU A 347 8.10 31.83 18.42
N LEU A 348 7.16 31.04 18.95
CA LEU A 348 7.47 29.86 19.76
C LEU A 348 8.26 28.81 18.97
N ALA A 349 7.93 28.57 17.70
CA ALA A 349 8.66 27.67 16.86
C ALA A 349 10.05 28.21 16.49
N LYS A 350 10.17 29.50 16.19
CA LYS A 350 11.43 30.16 15.86
C LYS A 350 12.41 30.20 17.04
N SER A 351 11.92 30.38 18.26
CA SER A 351 12.76 30.29 19.48
C SER A 351 13.14 28.88 19.86
N GLY A 352 12.51 27.85 19.26
CA GLY A 352 12.69 26.45 19.65
C GLY A 352 11.93 26.05 20.91
N GLU A 353 11.15 26.95 21.51
CA GLU A 353 10.40 26.69 22.73
C GLU A 353 9.23 25.70 22.50
N LYS A 354 8.57 25.79 21.33
CA LYS A 354 7.48 24.90 20.96
C LYS A 354 7.42 24.69 19.45
N ILE A 355 8.07 23.65 18.97
CA ILE A 355 7.97 23.19 17.58
C ILE A 355 6.83 22.15 17.52
N PRO A 356 5.90 22.26 16.54
CA PRO A 356 4.91 21.20 16.31
C PRO A 356 5.58 19.87 15.98
N GLU A 357 4.96 18.76 16.36
CA GLU A 357 5.38 17.43 15.91
C GLU A 357 5.41 17.38 14.37
N THR A 358 6.48 16.85 13.82
CA THR A 358 6.74 16.82 12.38
C THR A 358 6.64 15.42 11.82
N PHE A 359 6.63 15.30 10.49
CA PHE A 359 6.64 14.03 9.81
C PHE A 359 7.87 13.18 10.19
N LYS A 360 9.04 13.79 10.29
CA LYS A 360 10.25 13.09 10.76
C LYS A 360 10.12 12.60 12.19
N ASP A 361 9.53 13.38 13.08
CA ASP A 361 9.30 12.97 14.48
C ASP A 361 8.34 11.76 14.54
N PHE A 362 7.28 11.78 13.72
CA PHE A 362 6.37 10.64 13.61
C PHE A 362 7.08 9.38 13.12
N LEU A 363 7.88 9.49 12.05
CA LEU A 363 8.64 8.35 11.54
C LEU A 363 9.68 7.85 12.54
N GLU A 364 10.40 8.75 13.22
CA GLU A 364 11.33 8.36 14.27
C GLU A 364 10.61 7.60 15.38
N LYS A 365 9.45 8.12 15.81
CA LYS A 365 8.67 7.53 16.88
C LYS A 365 8.10 6.15 16.53
N TRP A 366 7.52 5.99 15.33
CA TRP A 366 6.70 4.82 15.01
C TRP A 366 7.34 3.86 13.99
N VAL A 367 8.40 4.28 13.31
CA VAL A 367 9.08 3.48 12.28
C VAL A 367 10.51 3.19 12.69
N TYR A 368 11.36 4.22 12.81
CA TYR A 368 12.80 4.03 12.95
C TYR A 368 13.24 3.58 14.36
N SER A 369 12.55 4.02 15.42
CA SER A 369 12.81 3.53 16.79
C SER A 369 12.17 2.18 17.10
N CYS A 370 11.42 1.60 16.16
CA CYS A 370 10.85 0.26 16.25
C CYS A 370 11.66 -0.68 15.35
N GLU A 371 12.43 -1.58 15.95
CA GLU A 371 13.30 -2.51 15.22
C GLU A 371 12.49 -3.43 14.29
N ASP A 372 11.32 -3.87 14.76
CA ASP A 372 10.39 -4.74 14.03
C ASP A 372 8.93 -4.49 14.42
N GLN A 373 8.01 -5.32 13.91
CA GLN A 373 6.59 -5.24 14.24
C GLN A 373 6.32 -5.51 15.73
N SER A 374 7.09 -6.37 16.38
CA SER A 374 6.91 -6.65 17.81
C SER A 374 7.24 -5.42 18.67
N ALA A 375 8.34 -4.74 18.37
CA ALA A 375 8.73 -3.49 19.04
C ALA A 375 7.66 -2.39 18.86
N LEU A 376 7.01 -2.33 17.70
CA LEU A 376 5.87 -1.43 17.48
C LEU A 376 4.69 -1.78 18.39
N LEU A 377 4.32 -3.06 18.51
CA LEU A 377 3.22 -3.51 19.35
C LEU A 377 3.49 -3.24 20.84
N ASP A 378 4.72 -3.49 21.30
CA ASP A 378 5.14 -3.19 22.67
C ASP A 378 5.00 -1.69 22.96
N LYS A 379 5.38 -0.84 22.01
CA LYS A 379 5.29 0.63 22.11
C LYS A 379 3.86 1.14 22.10
N LEU A 380 2.97 0.53 21.32
CA LEU A 380 1.53 0.84 21.32
C LEU A 380 0.88 0.48 22.65
N GLY A 381 1.33 -0.63 23.25
CA GLY A 381 0.89 -1.14 24.53
C GLY A 381 -0.45 -1.88 24.48
N GLY A 382 -0.56 -2.88 25.34
CA GLY A 382 -1.71 -3.80 25.35
C GLY A 382 -3.06 -3.13 25.50
N SER A 383 -3.19 -2.06 26.29
CA SER A 383 -4.46 -1.34 26.48
C SER A 383 -4.95 -0.65 25.20
N ARG A 384 -4.04 -0.12 24.36
CA ARG A 384 -4.39 0.48 23.07
C ARG A 384 -4.82 -0.59 22.08
N LEU A 385 -4.03 -1.66 21.97
CA LEU A 385 -4.33 -2.78 21.08
C LEU A 385 -5.67 -3.47 21.41
N MET A 386 -5.96 -3.66 22.70
CA MET A 386 -7.23 -4.26 23.14
C MET A 386 -8.45 -3.40 22.81
N ARG A 387 -8.32 -2.07 22.86
CA ARG A 387 -9.41 -1.16 22.46
C ARG A 387 -9.72 -1.22 20.95
N LEU A 388 -8.72 -1.47 20.12
CA LEU A 388 -8.88 -1.56 18.67
C LEU A 388 -9.44 -2.92 18.24
N LYS A 389 -9.24 -3.96 19.05
CA LYS A 389 -9.64 -5.33 18.72
C LYS A 389 -11.14 -5.44 18.50
N ASN A 390 -11.54 -6.01 17.37
CA ASN A 390 -12.94 -6.23 17.05
C ASN A 390 -13.59 -7.30 17.93
N GLU A 391 -14.86 -7.11 18.24
CA GLU A 391 -15.68 -8.14 18.84
C GLU A 391 -16.11 -9.15 17.75
N PRO A 392 -15.76 -10.44 17.88
CA PRO A 392 -15.93 -11.42 16.79
C PRO A 392 -17.35 -11.54 16.21
N HIS A 393 -18.37 -11.25 17.02
CA HIS A 393 -19.77 -11.33 16.60
C HIS A 393 -20.32 -10.02 16.03
N LEU A 394 -19.61 -8.91 16.18
CA LEU A 394 -20.01 -7.59 15.68
C LEU A 394 -19.19 -7.18 14.46
N GLY A 395 -17.95 -7.67 14.33
CA GLY A 395 -17.03 -7.27 13.27
C GLY A 395 -16.46 -5.86 13.44
N TYR A 396 -16.61 -5.25 14.62
CA TYR A 396 -16.05 -3.95 14.98
C TYR A 396 -15.80 -3.86 16.49
N SER A 397 -14.98 -2.90 16.92
CA SER A 397 -14.74 -2.64 18.34
C SER A 397 -15.87 -1.84 18.98
N THR A 398 -16.22 -2.16 20.21
CA THR A 398 -17.20 -1.41 21.02
C THR A 398 -16.53 -0.51 22.06
N THR A 399 -15.21 -0.42 22.07
CA THR A 399 -14.44 0.27 23.12
C THR A 399 -13.81 1.58 22.66
N HIS A 400 -14.39 2.20 21.64
CA HIS A 400 -13.98 3.53 21.16
C HIS A 400 -14.27 4.64 22.16
#